data_4e6c231ccee1f8876c9d2d55f7491393
#
_entry.id   4e6c231ccee1f8876c9d2d55f7491393
#
_cell.length_a   1.000
_cell.length_b   1.000
_cell.length_c   1.000
_cell.angle_alpha   90.00
_cell.angle_beta   90.00
_cell.angle_gamma   90.00
#
_symmetry.space_group_name_H-M   'P 1'
#
loop_
_entity.id
_entity.type
_entity.pdbx_description
1 polymer ?
#
loop_
_entity_poly.entity_id
_entity_poly.type
_entity_poly.pdbx_seq_one_letter_code
_entity_poly.pdbx_strand_id
1 'polypeptide(L)'
;SDVDALVNHIFGDEDAVNPFESEQLVLCSLDFLKKSQKARDDALKAEWDLMIVDEAHHLAWSPEAASPEYQIVEELSAISRGLLLLTATPEQVGVASHFARLRLLDPARFHDLEAFRKEEQQYETINSVVRRLLDEESEISSEDQKLLREWLGDELDQLLTGDNPRQSVIDALLDRHGTGRVLFRNTRAAIQGFPERRP
;
A
#
# COMPACT_ATOMS: atom_id res chain seq x y z
N SER A 1 7.83 16.14 -31.06
CA SER A 1 8.72 16.73 -30.03
C SER A 1 10.02 15.93 -29.99
N ASP A 2 11.09 16.49 -29.44
CA ASP A 2 12.40 15.81 -29.34
C ASP A 2 12.31 14.47 -28.62
N VAL A 3 11.35 14.32 -27.71
CA VAL A 3 11.09 13.08 -27.01
C VAL A 3 10.53 12.00 -27.93
N ASP A 4 9.62 12.36 -28.84
CA ASP A 4 9.04 11.41 -29.80
C ASP A 4 10.08 10.92 -30.82
N ALA A 5 11.02 11.80 -31.20
CA ALA A 5 12.13 11.46 -32.08
C ALA A 5 13.13 10.52 -31.37
N LEU A 6 13.42 10.76 -30.08
CA LEU A 6 14.28 9.91 -29.26
C LEU A 6 13.65 8.53 -29.03
N VAL A 7 12.35 8.49 -28.74
CA VAL A 7 11.56 7.26 -28.59
C VAL A 7 11.60 6.43 -29.87
N ASN A 8 11.36 7.05 -31.03
CA ASN A 8 11.43 6.35 -32.32
C ASN A 8 12.85 5.88 -32.68
N HIS A 9 13.89 6.57 -32.21
CA HIS A 9 15.27 6.14 -32.42
C HIS A 9 15.66 4.93 -31.55
N ILE A 10 15.19 4.92 -30.30
CA ILE A 10 15.50 3.83 -29.35
C ILE A 10 14.62 2.59 -29.58
N PHE A 11 13.35 2.79 -29.95
CA PHE A 11 12.35 1.71 -30.07
C PHE A 11 11.88 1.47 -31.50
N GLY A 12 12.44 2.15 -32.51
CA GLY A 12 11.99 2.09 -33.90
C GLY A 12 12.48 0.88 -34.70
N ASP A 13 13.50 0.18 -34.24
CA ASP A 13 14.07 -0.97 -34.94
C ASP A 13 13.53 -2.27 -34.36
N GLU A 14 12.90 -3.11 -35.19
CA GLU A 14 12.30 -4.39 -34.75
C GLU A 14 13.35 -5.43 -34.34
N ASP A 15 14.59 -5.29 -34.81
CA ASP A 15 15.72 -6.16 -34.48
C ASP A 15 16.61 -5.59 -33.35
N ALA A 16 16.27 -4.43 -32.77
CA ALA A 16 17.05 -3.83 -31.70
C ALA A 16 16.93 -4.61 -30.38
N VAL A 17 18.04 -4.70 -29.68
CA VAL A 17 18.08 -5.24 -28.31
C VAL A 17 17.09 -4.46 -27.44
N ASN A 18 16.32 -5.17 -26.60
CA ASN A 18 15.38 -4.54 -25.68
C ASN A 18 16.11 -3.52 -24.78
N PRO A 19 15.79 -2.21 -24.88
CA PRO A 19 16.52 -1.19 -24.13
C PRO A 19 16.32 -1.29 -22.61
N PHE A 20 15.28 -1.97 -22.16
CA PHE A 20 15.05 -2.22 -20.72
C PHE A 20 15.95 -3.31 -20.15
N GLU A 21 16.60 -4.13 -20.99
CA GLU A 21 17.56 -5.14 -20.60
C GLU A 21 19.02 -4.66 -20.68
N SER A 22 19.25 -3.48 -21.25
CA SER A 22 20.61 -2.95 -21.46
C SER A 22 21.21 -2.35 -20.19
N GLU A 23 20.40 -1.96 -19.22
CA GLU A 23 20.79 -1.23 -18.02
C GLU A 23 20.27 -1.92 -16.76
N GLN A 24 21.04 -1.84 -15.66
CA GLN A 24 20.63 -2.40 -14.36
C GLN A 24 19.57 -1.54 -13.65
N LEU A 25 19.52 -0.26 -13.96
CA LEU A 25 18.58 0.70 -13.39
C LEU A 25 17.93 1.49 -14.51
N VAL A 26 16.62 1.39 -14.60
CA VAL A 26 15.82 2.13 -15.61
C VAL A 26 14.87 3.07 -14.91
N LEU A 27 14.86 4.33 -15.34
CA LEU A 27 13.88 5.34 -14.93
C LEU A 27 12.97 5.65 -16.11
N CYS A 28 11.67 5.46 -15.92
CA CYS A 28 10.67 5.62 -16.96
C CYS A 28 9.41 6.29 -16.40
N SER A 29 8.75 7.14 -17.18
CA SER A 29 7.44 7.67 -16.78
C SER A 29 6.30 6.75 -17.24
N LEU A 30 5.23 6.68 -16.45
CA LEU A 30 4.00 5.95 -16.85
C LEU A 30 3.37 6.56 -18.11
N ASP A 31 3.48 7.87 -18.30
CA ASP A 31 3.04 8.54 -19.52
C ASP A 31 3.77 8.07 -20.78
N PHE A 32 5.05 7.76 -20.67
CA PHE A 32 5.81 7.18 -21.76
C PHE A 32 5.32 5.78 -22.12
N LEU A 33 5.16 4.90 -21.14
CA LEU A 33 4.63 3.54 -21.34
C LEU A 33 3.19 3.55 -21.88
N LYS A 34 2.39 4.52 -21.46
CA LYS A 34 1.02 4.70 -21.96
C LYS A 34 0.97 5.10 -23.43
N LYS A 35 1.91 5.93 -23.90
CA LYS A 35 1.96 6.44 -25.26
C LYS A 35 2.64 5.50 -26.26
N SER A 36 3.53 4.63 -25.79
CA SER A 36 4.30 3.70 -26.61
C SER A 36 3.98 2.25 -26.27
N GLN A 37 3.16 1.62 -27.12
CA GLN A 37 2.84 0.20 -26.96
C GLN A 37 4.10 -0.66 -27.04
N LYS A 38 5.02 -0.36 -27.97
CA LYS A 38 6.29 -1.09 -28.09
C LYS A 38 7.12 -0.99 -26.81
N ALA A 39 7.25 0.20 -26.22
CA ALA A 39 7.97 0.36 -24.95
C ALA A 39 7.31 -0.45 -23.81
N ARG A 40 5.97 -0.49 -23.75
CA ARG A 40 5.25 -1.31 -22.78
C ARG A 40 5.51 -2.80 -23.01
N ASP A 41 5.44 -3.27 -24.25
CA ASP A 41 5.70 -4.68 -24.59
C ASP A 41 7.16 -5.07 -24.28
N ASP A 42 8.12 -4.18 -24.52
CA ASP A 42 9.52 -4.43 -24.21
C ASP A 42 9.78 -4.40 -22.70
N ALA A 43 9.11 -3.51 -21.95
CA ALA A 43 9.17 -3.50 -20.49
C ALA A 43 8.56 -4.76 -19.87
N LEU A 44 7.50 -5.32 -20.48
CA LEU A 44 6.85 -6.57 -20.03
C LEU A 44 7.68 -7.82 -20.36
N LYS A 45 8.60 -7.76 -21.31
CA LYS A 45 9.53 -8.85 -21.63
C LYS A 45 10.76 -8.87 -20.75
N ALA A 46 11.12 -7.73 -20.17
CA ALA A 46 12.29 -7.59 -19.30
C ALA A 46 12.05 -8.29 -17.95
N GLU A 47 13.13 -8.82 -17.36
CA GLU A 47 13.10 -9.42 -16.02
C GLU A 47 13.39 -8.34 -14.97
N TRP A 48 12.43 -8.12 -14.05
CA TRP A 48 12.55 -7.12 -13.00
C TRP A 48 12.73 -7.76 -11.63
N ASP A 49 13.82 -7.46 -10.93
CA ASP A 49 13.99 -7.85 -9.54
C ASP A 49 13.17 -6.96 -8.60
N LEU A 50 13.07 -5.67 -8.91
CA LEU A 50 12.32 -4.69 -8.11
C LEU A 50 11.74 -3.60 -9.00
N MET A 51 10.45 -3.37 -8.88
CA MET A 51 9.78 -2.21 -9.42
C MET A 51 9.48 -1.20 -8.30
N ILE A 52 9.82 0.05 -8.52
CA ILE A 52 9.52 1.16 -7.60
C ILE A 52 8.58 2.11 -8.32
N VAL A 53 7.43 2.38 -7.73
CA VAL A 53 6.46 3.36 -8.24
C VAL A 53 6.39 4.54 -7.28
N ASP A 54 6.86 5.70 -7.75
CA ASP A 54 6.74 6.93 -6.97
C ASP A 54 5.37 7.59 -7.21
N GLU A 55 4.91 8.35 -6.21
CA GLU A 55 3.60 9.02 -6.20
C GLU A 55 2.43 8.07 -6.52
N ALA A 56 2.47 6.87 -5.96
CA ALA A 56 1.49 5.82 -6.21
C ALA A 56 0.02 6.21 -5.89
N HIS A 57 -0.19 7.37 -5.25
CA HIS A 57 -1.54 7.92 -5.03
C HIS A 57 -2.23 8.37 -6.32
N HIS A 58 -1.48 8.57 -7.41
CA HIS A 58 -2.04 8.88 -8.73
C HIS A 58 -2.58 7.67 -9.50
N LEU A 59 -2.34 6.44 -9.00
CA LEU A 59 -2.90 5.23 -9.59
C LEU A 59 -4.39 5.14 -9.29
N ALA A 60 -5.21 5.71 -10.17
CA ALA A 60 -6.66 5.72 -9.99
C ALA A 60 -7.27 4.35 -10.34
N TRP A 61 -8.15 3.86 -9.45
CA TRP A 61 -8.84 2.60 -9.60
C TRP A 61 -10.23 2.65 -8.95
N SER A 62 -11.18 2.00 -9.59
CA SER A 62 -12.49 1.67 -9.02
C SER A 62 -12.90 0.27 -9.46
N PRO A 63 -13.92 -0.34 -8.83
CA PRO A 63 -14.44 -1.65 -9.27
C PRO A 63 -14.89 -1.70 -10.73
N GLU A 64 -15.33 -0.56 -11.26
CA GLU A 64 -15.87 -0.44 -12.63
C GLU A 64 -14.78 -0.13 -13.66
N ALA A 65 -13.70 0.55 -13.24
CA ALA A 65 -12.65 0.99 -14.14
C ALA A 65 -11.32 1.25 -13.42
N ALA A 66 -10.23 0.79 -14.03
CA ALA A 66 -8.87 1.14 -13.63
C ALA A 66 -8.28 2.13 -14.63
N SER A 67 -7.49 3.09 -14.15
CA SER A 67 -6.75 4.00 -15.04
C SER A 67 -5.72 3.22 -15.87
N PRO A 68 -5.35 3.74 -17.07
CA PRO A 68 -4.28 3.12 -17.86
C PRO A 68 -2.97 3.00 -17.09
N GLU A 69 -2.66 3.97 -16.23
CA GLU A 69 -1.48 3.98 -15.37
C GLU A 69 -1.52 2.82 -14.37
N TYR A 70 -2.69 2.60 -13.73
CA TYR A 70 -2.87 1.48 -12.81
C TYR A 70 -2.70 0.14 -13.54
N GLN A 71 -3.30 -0.03 -14.72
CA GLN A 71 -3.21 -1.25 -15.51
C GLN A 71 -1.77 -1.58 -15.90
N ILE A 72 -0.98 -0.58 -16.32
CA ILE A 72 0.44 -0.76 -16.63
C ILE A 72 1.21 -1.23 -15.41
N VAL A 73 0.97 -0.61 -14.24
CA VAL A 73 1.63 -1.01 -12.99
C VAL A 73 1.19 -2.41 -12.56
N GLU A 74 -0.09 -2.77 -12.70
CA GLU A 74 -0.62 -4.10 -12.40
C GLU A 74 0.06 -5.18 -13.27
N GLU A 75 0.19 -4.95 -14.58
CA GLU A 75 0.87 -5.88 -15.49
C GLU A 75 2.35 -6.05 -15.17
N LEU A 76 3.07 -4.94 -14.95
CA LEU A 76 4.49 -4.97 -14.62
C LEU A 76 4.74 -5.56 -13.23
N SER A 77 3.86 -5.31 -12.25
CA SER A 77 3.99 -5.89 -10.91
C SER A 77 3.84 -7.41 -10.92
N ALA A 78 3.00 -7.94 -11.80
CA ALA A 78 2.77 -9.38 -11.93
C ALA A 78 4.00 -10.17 -12.40
N ILE A 79 4.92 -9.52 -13.12
CA ILE A 79 6.17 -10.11 -13.62
C ILE A 79 7.40 -9.72 -12.79
N SER A 80 7.27 -8.72 -11.91
CA SER A 80 8.37 -8.25 -11.05
C SER A 80 8.48 -9.11 -9.79
N ARG A 81 9.71 -9.38 -9.33
CA ARG A 81 9.95 -10.15 -8.10
C ARG A 81 9.61 -9.36 -6.84
N GLY A 82 9.70 -8.04 -6.90
CA GLY A 82 9.37 -7.14 -5.80
C GLY A 82 8.70 -5.87 -6.29
N LEU A 83 7.80 -5.30 -5.47
CA LEU A 83 7.10 -4.05 -5.73
C LEU A 83 7.21 -3.13 -4.52
N LEU A 84 7.62 -1.89 -4.76
CA LEU A 84 7.63 -0.81 -3.77
C LEU A 84 6.79 0.35 -4.27
N LEU A 85 5.73 0.68 -3.54
CA LEU A 85 4.88 1.84 -3.81
C LEU A 85 5.22 2.97 -2.83
N LEU A 86 5.66 4.11 -3.35
CA LEU A 86 5.96 5.30 -2.58
C LEU A 86 4.81 6.29 -2.70
N THR A 87 4.37 6.85 -1.57
CA THR A 87 3.30 7.86 -1.55
C THR A 87 3.40 8.72 -0.30
N ALA A 88 3.17 10.03 -0.46
CA ALA A 88 3.11 10.96 0.66
C ALA A 88 1.77 10.88 1.41
N THR A 89 0.70 10.40 0.77
CA THR A 89 -0.68 10.45 1.27
C THR A 89 -1.41 9.12 1.07
N PRO A 90 -1.06 8.05 1.81
CA PRO A 90 -1.60 6.72 1.56
C PRO A 90 -3.13 6.61 1.79
N GLU A 91 -3.70 7.42 2.68
CA GLU A 91 -5.09 7.30 3.12
C GLU A 91 -6.04 8.38 2.57
N GLN A 92 -5.51 9.47 1.96
CA GLN A 92 -6.31 10.64 1.58
C GLN A 92 -7.20 10.45 0.34
N VAL A 93 -7.02 9.38 -0.42
CA VAL A 93 -7.68 9.16 -1.72
C VAL A 93 -8.89 8.20 -1.62
N GLY A 94 -9.33 7.89 -0.41
CA GLY A 94 -10.49 7.01 -0.15
C GLY A 94 -10.17 5.52 -0.15
N VAL A 95 -11.09 4.74 0.43
CA VAL A 95 -10.96 3.31 0.71
C VAL A 95 -10.65 2.48 -0.53
N ALA A 96 -11.34 2.75 -1.65
CA ALA A 96 -11.13 2.01 -2.89
C ALA A 96 -9.71 2.20 -3.47
N SER A 97 -9.19 3.43 -3.42
CA SER A 97 -7.82 3.72 -3.85
C SER A 97 -6.76 3.10 -2.93
N HIS A 98 -7.02 3.06 -1.62
CA HIS A 98 -6.16 2.38 -0.66
C HIS A 98 -6.14 0.87 -0.93
N PHE A 99 -7.32 0.25 -1.06
CA PHE A 99 -7.48 -1.15 -1.45
C PHE A 99 -6.72 -1.48 -2.73
N ALA A 100 -6.84 -0.66 -3.77
CA ALA A 100 -6.21 -0.89 -5.06
C ALA A 100 -4.67 -0.98 -4.96
N ARG A 101 -4.05 -0.12 -4.14
CA ARG A 101 -2.61 -0.18 -3.88
C ARG A 101 -2.20 -1.42 -3.08
N LEU A 102 -2.98 -1.81 -2.08
CA LEU A 102 -2.74 -3.05 -1.34
C LEU A 102 -2.90 -4.28 -2.23
N ARG A 103 -3.86 -4.25 -3.16
CA ARG A 103 -4.07 -5.31 -4.15
C ARG A 103 -2.88 -5.47 -5.10
N LEU A 104 -2.20 -4.39 -5.47
CA LEU A 104 -0.95 -4.49 -6.25
C LEU A 104 0.17 -5.18 -5.46
N LEU A 105 0.23 -4.97 -4.13
CA LEU A 105 1.25 -5.56 -3.26
C LEU A 105 0.97 -7.02 -2.90
N ASP A 106 -0.30 -7.36 -2.67
CA ASP A 106 -0.73 -8.71 -2.30
C ASP A 106 -2.14 -8.99 -2.88
N PRO A 107 -2.21 -9.37 -4.17
CA PRO A 107 -3.49 -9.63 -4.85
C PRO A 107 -4.23 -10.85 -4.29
N ALA A 108 -3.53 -11.80 -3.66
CA ALA A 108 -4.16 -12.97 -3.05
C ALA A 108 -4.96 -12.59 -1.80
N ARG A 109 -4.46 -11.65 -1.01
CA ARG A 109 -5.14 -11.16 0.20
C ARG A 109 -6.19 -10.11 -0.13
N PHE A 110 -5.87 -9.16 -1.01
CA PHE A 110 -6.73 -8.01 -1.33
C PHE A 110 -7.45 -8.22 -2.68
N HIS A 111 -8.36 -9.19 -2.73
CA HIS A 111 -9.11 -9.53 -3.95
C HIS A 111 -10.57 -9.06 -3.91
N ASP A 112 -11.13 -8.80 -2.71
CA ASP A 112 -12.52 -8.41 -2.48
C ASP A 112 -12.60 -7.06 -1.76
N LEU A 113 -13.05 -6.03 -2.47
CA LEU A 113 -13.21 -4.68 -1.94
C LEU A 113 -14.28 -4.61 -0.84
N GLU A 114 -15.36 -5.37 -0.94
CA GLU A 114 -16.43 -5.32 0.06
C GLU A 114 -16.01 -5.99 1.37
N ALA A 115 -15.25 -7.08 1.28
CA ALA A 115 -14.61 -7.68 2.45
C ALA A 115 -13.63 -6.68 3.10
N PHE A 116 -12.80 -6.01 2.31
CA PHE A 116 -11.87 -4.99 2.78
C PHE A 116 -12.57 -3.81 3.44
N ARG A 117 -13.69 -3.31 2.88
CA ARG A 117 -14.48 -2.25 3.50
C ARG A 117 -15.04 -2.63 4.87
N LYS A 118 -15.48 -3.88 5.02
CA LYS A 118 -15.94 -4.39 6.31
C LYS A 118 -14.80 -4.47 7.32
N GLU A 119 -13.64 -4.94 6.89
CA GLU A 119 -12.44 -4.95 7.72
C GLU A 119 -12.05 -3.52 8.14
N GLU A 120 -12.05 -2.54 7.23
CA GLU A 120 -11.73 -1.15 7.56
C GLU A 120 -12.71 -0.54 8.56
N GLN A 121 -14.00 -0.81 8.43
CA GLN A 121 -15.00 -0.37 9.40
C GLN A 121 -14.76 -0.99 10.79
N GLN A 122 -14.40 -2.26 10.84
CA GLN A 122 -13.98 -2.90 12.09
C GLN A 122 -12.72 -2.26 12.67
N TYR A 123 -11.76 -1.88 11.80
CA TYR A 123 -10.54 -1.17 12.20
C TYR A 123 -10.80 0.17 12.85
N GLU A 124 -11.70 0.98 12.30
CA GLU A 124 -12.08 2.26 12.92
C GLU A 124 -12.67 2.05 14.31
N THR A 125 -13.49 1.01 14.47
CA THR A 125 -14.06 0.63 15.75
C THR A 125 -12.97 0.16 16.71
N ILE A 126 -12.05 -0.72 16.27
CA ILE A 126 -10.92 -1.20 17.06
C ILE A 126 -10.02 -0.04 17.49
N ASN A 127 -9.65 0.85 16.55
CA ASN A 127 -8.83 2.02 16.85
C ASN A 127 -9.49 2.94 17.88
N SER A 128 -10.80 3.10 17.83
CA SER A 128 -11.53 3.89 18.82
C SER A 128 -11.47 3.27 20.22
N VAL A 129 -11.59 1.95 20.31
CA VAL A 129 -11.44 1.19 21.56
C VAL A 129 -10.00 1.26 22.07
N VAL A 130 -9.00 1.05 21.19
CA VAL A 130 -7.57 1.15 21.54
C VAL A 130 -7.22 2.53 22.08
N ARG A 131 -7.73 3.62 21.46
CA ARG A 131 -7.51 4.99 21.97
C ARG A 131 -8.08 5.18 23.37
N ARG A 132 -9.27 4.62 23.67
CA ARG A 132 -9.85 4.66 25.02
C ARG A 132 -9.06 3.81 26.02
N LEU A 133 -8.52 2.67 25.58
CA LEU A 133 -7.64 1.83 26.40
C LEU A 133 -6.30 2.50 26.72
N LEU A 134 -5.77 3.32 25.81
CA LEU A 134 -4.54 4.10 26.02
C LEU A 134 -4.75 5.29 26.97
N ASP A 135 -5.97 5.78 27.08
CA ASP A 135 -6.33 6.83 28.04
C ASP A 135 -6.60 6.18 29.41
N GLU A 136 -5.65 6.31 30.32
CA GLU A 136 -5.73 5.70 31.66
C GLU A 136 -6.87 6.26 32.51
N GLU A 137 -7.30 7.49 32.24
CA GLU A 137 -8.43 8.14 32.94
C GLU A 137 -9.79 7.69 32.40
N SER A 138 -9.83 7.08 31.22
CA SER A 138 -11.08 6.65 30.58
C SER A 138 -11.52 5.28 31.13
N GLU A 139 -12.76 5.19 31.60
CA GLU A 139 -13.37 3.92 31.96
C GLU A 139 -13.74 3.12 30.70
N ILE A 140 -13.48 1.81 30.72
CA ILE A 140 -13.88 0.89 29.65
C ILE A 140 -15.41 0.73 29.72
N SER A 141 -16.11 1.22 28.72
CA SER A 141 -17.57 1.15 28.68
C SER A 141 -18.07 -0.30 28.56
N SER A 142 -19.32 -0.53 28.97
CA SER A 142 -19.95 -1.86 28.79
C SER A 142 -20.06 -2.27 27.32
N GLU A 143 -20.09 -1.30 26.43
CA GLU A 143 -20.08 -1.50 24.97
C GLU A 143 -18.69 -1.94 24.48
N ASP A 144 -17.62 -1.31 24.96
CA ASP A 144 -16.25 -1.73 24.68
C ASP A 144 -15.96 -3.14 25.20
N GLN A 145 -16.43 -3.48 26.37
CA GLN A 145 -16.27 -4.83 26.93
C GLN A 145 -16.96 -5.90 26.06
N LYS A 146 -18.11 -5.60 25.47
CA LYS A 146 -18.79 -6.51 24.53
C LYS A 146 -17.97 -6.70 23.25
N LEU A 147 -17.47 -5.59 22.67
CA LEU A 147 -16.64 -5.63 21.48
C LEU A 147 -15.34 -6.39 21.72
N LEU A 148 -14.68 -6.15 22.85
CA LEU A 148 -13.47 -6.86 23.23
C LEU A 148 -13.73 -8.38 23.38
N ARG A 149 -14.86 -8.77 23.94
CA ARG A 149 -15.25 -10.18 24.03
C ARG A 149 -15.54 -10.80 22.67
N GLU A 150 -16.18 -10.08 21.79
CA GLU A 150 -16.44 -10.53 20.42
C GLU A 150 -15.13 -10.77 19.66
N TRP A 151 -14.13 -9.87 19.83
CA TRP A 151 -12.88 -9.94 19.08
C TRP A 151 -11.84 -10.88 19.67
N LEU A 152 -11.75 -10.99 20.98
CA LEU A 152 -10.72 -11.75 21.70
C LEU A 152 -11.25 -13.07 22.31
N GLY A 153 -12.58 -13.21 22.42
CA GLY A 153 -13.19 -14.42 22.99
C GLY A 153 -12.72 -14.69 24.42
N ASP A 154 -12.45 -15.96 24.72
CA ASP A 154 -12.01 -16.42 26.03
C ASP A 154 -10.61 -15.92 26.45
N GLU A 155 -9.81 -15.48 25.50
CA GLU A 155 -8.47 -14.92 25.75
C GLU A 155 -8.55 -13.60 26.53
N LEU A 156 -9.64 -12.84 26.40
CA LEU A 156 -9.83 -11.57 27.09
C LEU A 156 -9.71 -11.74 28.62
N ASP A 157 -10.30 -12.78 29.18
CA ASP A 157 -10.29 -13.00 30.64
C ASP A 157 -8.86 -13.27 31.15
N GLN A 158 -8.02 -13.94 30.36
CA GLN A 158 -6.60 -14.16 30.66
C GLN A 158 -5.80 -12.86 30.57
N LEU A 159 -6.03 -12.04 29.54
CA LEU A 159 -5.36 -10.76 29.34
C LEU A 159 -5.70 -9.76 30.45
N LEU A 160 -6.93 -9.79 30.97
CA LEU A 160 -7.38 -8.91 32.05
C LEU A 160 -6.83 -9.27 33.43
N THR A 161 -6.28 -10.47 33.60
CA THR A 161 -5.70 -10.93 34.88
C THR A 161 -4.16 -10.72 34.97
N GLY A 162 -3.52 -10.23 33.92
CA GLY A 162 -2.07 -9.97 33.88
C GLY A 162 -1.62 -8.72 34.63
N ASP A 163 -0.30 -8.48 34.69
CA ASP A 163 0.31 -7.33 35.38
C ASP A 163 -0.02 -5.98 34.72
N ASN A 164 -0.29 -5.98 33.40
CA ASN A 164 -0.68 -4.78 32.66
C ASN A 164 -1.85 -5.09 31.71
N PRO A 165 -3.08 -5.21 32.23
CA PRO A 165 -4.23 -5.71 31.49
C PRO A 165 -4.55 -4.89 30.23
N ARG A 166 -4.48 -3.56 30.32
CA ARG A 166 -4.81 -2.68 29.17
C ARG A 166 -3.82 -2.85 28.04
N GLN A 167 -2.53 -2.88 28.34
CA GLN A 167 -1.49 -3.05 27.32
C GLN A 167 -1.57 -4.43 26.66
N SER A 168 -1.80 -5.49 27.45
CA SER A 168 -1.95 -6.84 26.93
C SER A 168 -3.13 -6.96 25.95
N VAL A 169 -4.25 -6.31 26.25
CA VAL A 169 -5.42 -6.26 25.36
C VAL A 169 -5.09 -5.47 24.08
N ILE A 170 -4.39 -4.33 24.18
CA ILE A 170 -3.97 -3.53 23.03
C ILE A 170 -3.05 -4.34 22.12
N ASP A 171 -2.04 -5.00 22.67
CA ASP A 171 -1.07 -5.80 21.90
C ASP A 171 -1.78 -6.96 21.18
N ALA A 172 -2.70 -7.66 21.85
CA ALA A 172 -3.50 -8.73 21.25
C ALA A 172 -4.39 -8.22 20.09
N LEU A 173 -5.00 -7.04 20.24
CA LEU A 173 -5.80 -6.42 19.18
C LEU A 173 -4.94 -6.02 17.98
N LEU A 174 -3.75 -5.44 18.23
CA LEU A 174 -2.82 -5.04 17.17
C LEU A 174 -2.24 -6.25 16.43
N ASP A 175 -1.95 -7.34 17.12
CA ASP A 175 -1.44 -8.57 16.51
C ASP A 175 -2.49 -9.25 15.62
N ARG A 176 -3.74 -9.28 16.04
CA ARG A 176 -4.84 -9.91 15.27
C ARG A 176 -5.26 -9.09 14.06
N HIS A 177 -5.30 -7.79 14.22
CA HIS A 177 -5.91 -6.88 13.26
C HIS A 177 -4.91 -5.94 12.59
N GLY A 178 -3.61 -5.98 12.94
CA GLY A 178 -2.60 -5.08 12.38
C GLY A 178 -2.30 -5.31 10.90
N THR A 179 -2.35 -4.25 10.08
CA THR A 179 -1.89 -4.24 8.67
C THR A 179 -0.36 -4.18 8.55
N GLY A 180 0.36 -4.27 9.67
CA GLY A 180 1.78 -4.00 9.81
C GLY A 180 2.75 -4.86 8.97
N ARG A 181 2.25 -5.82 8.17
CA ARG A 181 3.11 -6.63 7.30
C ARG A 181 3.33 -6.04 5.91
N VAL A 182 2.48 -5.11 5.46
CA VAL A 182 2.49 -4.60 4.08
C VAL A 182 2.63 -3.07 4.03
N LEU A 183 2.35 -2.36 5.14
CA LEU A 183 2.36 -0.90 5.19
C LEU A 183 3.38 -0.39 6.19
N PHE A 184 4.39 0.36 5.70
CA PHE A 184 5.35 1.08 6.53
C PHE A 184 5.04 2.58 6.46
N ARG A 185 4.75 3.21 7.61
CA ARG A 185 4.49 4.64 7.68
C ARG A 185 5.62 5.36 8.42
N ASN A 186 6.35 6.19 7.69
CA ASN A 186 7.31 7.11 8.29
C ASN A 186 6.64 8.47 8.56
N THR A 187 6.59 8.90 9.80
CA THR A 187 6.16 10.26 10.14
C THR A 187 7.39 11.15 10.32
N ARG A 188 7.30 12.42 9.93
CA ARG A 188 8.41 13.38 10.10
C ARG A 188 8.88 13.50 11.54
N ALA A 189 8.00 13.26 12.52
CA ALA A 189 8.33 13.26 13.94
C ALA A 189 9.22 12.08 14.36
N ALA A 190 9.17 10.96 13.63
CA ALA A 190 9.96 9.76 13.93
C ALA A 190 11.35 9.76 13.28
N ILE A 191 11.60 10.64 12.32
CA ILE A 191 12.87 10.68 11.58
C ILE A 191 13.70 11.88 12.08
N GLN A 192 14.82 11.59 12.73
CA GLN A 192 15.79 12.62 13.14
C GLN A 192 16.69 12.97 11.93
N GLY A 193 17.00 14.26 11.76
CA GLY A 193 17.99 14.72 10.77
C GLY A 193 17.41 15.27 9.47
N PHE A 194 16.13 15.59 9.38
CA PHE A 194 15.60 16.35 8.23
C PHE A 194 16.18 17.78 8.24
N PRO A 195 16.67 18.27 7.09
CA PRO A 195 17.10 19.65 6.98
C PRO A 195 15.91 20.59 7.19
N GLU A 196 16.09 21.57 8.08
CA GLU A 196 15.10 22.64 8.26
C GLU A 196 14.97 23.44 6.95
N ARG A 197 13.77 23.58 6.44
CA ARG A 197 13.49 24.55 5.37
C ARG A 197 13.66 25.94 5.99
N ARG A 198 14.72 26.63 5.66
CA ARG A 198 14.83 28.06 5.92
C ARG A 198 13.93 28.77 4.89
N PRO A 199 13.08 29.74 5.34
CA PRO A 199 12.23 30.53 4.46
C PRO A 199 13.04 31.40 3.51
#